data_fabcb5560b8f77b0255fcfeae91c199e
#
_entry.id   fabcb5560b8f77b0255fcfeae91c199e
#
_cell.length_a   1.000
_cell.length_b   1.000
_cell.length_c   1.000
_cell.angle_alpha   90.00
_cell.angle_beta   90.00
_cell.angle_gamma   90.00
#
_symmetry.space_group_name_H-M   'P 1'
#
loop_
_entity.id
_entity.type
_entity.pdbx_description
1 polymer ?
#
loop_
_entity_poly.entity_id
_entity_poly.type
_entity_poly.pdbx_seq_one_letter_code
_entity_poly.pdbx_strand_id
1 'polypeptide(L)'
;NNIRFQIVGDIEKLPLNVQERLQQCIEHTSQNSGMTLVLALSYSSHWELTQATRKIAALVAQGKLSVEDIEADTISEHLATNFMPNPDLLIRTGGELRLSNYLLWQCAYSELYFCDTFWPDFREEEFCKAIFDFQQRERRFGKTSEQVSNSIK
;
A
#
# COMPACT_ATOMS: atom_id res chain seq x y z
N ASN A 1 -18.44 1.26 -14.81
CA ASN A 1 -17.12 0.65 -14.58
C ASN A 1 -17.21 -0.17 -13.30
N ASN A 2 -16.78 -1.42 -13.32
CA ASN A 2 -16.81 -2.34 -12.17
C ASN A 2 -15.57 -2.12 -11.28
N ILE A 3 -15.42 -0.90 -10.72
CA ILE A 3 -14.28 -0.52 -9.87
C ILE A 3 -14.78 -0.34 -8.44
N ARG A 4 -14.14 -1.04 -7.49
CA ARG A 4 -14.35 -0.83 -6.04
C ARG A 4 -13.48 0.33 -5.58
N PHE A 5 -14.06 1.28 -4.84
CA PHE A 5 -13.34 2.41 -4.27
C PHE A 5 -13.07 2.17 -2.78
N GLN A 6 -11.85 2.46 -2.35
CA GLN A 6 -11.41 2.38 -0.95
C GLN A 6 -10.51 3.57 -0.61
N ILE A 7 -10.34 3.83 0.67
CA ILE A 7 -9.45 4.88 1.18
C ILE A 7 -8.58 4.35 2.31
N VAL A 8 -7.40 4.92 2.46
CA VAL A 8 -6.50 4.67 3.59
C VAL A 8 -5.91 5.99 4.09
N GLY A 9 -5.73 6.11 5.40
CA GLY A 9 -5.14 7.27 6.05
C GLY A 9 -6.01 7.84 7.17
N ASP A 10 -5.61 8.98 7.70
CA ASP A 10 -6.26 9.68 8.81
C ASP A 10 -7.43 10.54 8.29
N ILE A 11 -8.55 9.86 7.99
CA ILE A 11 -9.72 10.46 7.35
C ILE A 11 -10.39 11.48 8.27
N GLU A 12 -10.26 11.34 9.58
CA GLU A 12 -10.85 12.27 10.57
C GLU A 12 -10.25 13.69 10.45
N LYS A 13 -9.05 13.82 9.85
CA LYS A 13 -8.46 15.14 9.56
C LYS A 13 -9.07 15.87 8.37
N LEU A 14 -9.88 15.20 7.58
CA LEU A 14 -10.54 15.81 6.42
C LEU A 14 -11.80 16.57 6.86
N PRO A 15 -12.25 17.60 6.11
CA PRO A 15 -13.53 18.24 6.33
C PRO A 15 -14.70 17.25 6.31
N LEU A 16 -15.70 17.42 7.16
CA LEU A 16 -16.83 16.49 7.29
C LEU A 16 -17.54 16.20 5.97
N ASN A 17 -17.78 17.23 5.17
CA ASN A 17 -18.40 17.08 3.85
C ASN A 17 -17.58 16.20 2.88
N VAL A 18 -16.26 16.17 3.04
CA VAL A 18 -15.36 15.29 2.27
C VAL A 18 -15.48 13.85 2.80
N GLN A 19 -15.45 13.67 4.13
CA GLN A 19 -15.63 12.35 4.75
C GLN A 19 -16.94 11.70 4.30
N GLU A 20 -18.07 12.44 4.34
CA GLU A 20 -19.38 11.97 3.90
C GLU A 20 -19.37 11.53 2.42
N ARG A 21 -18.75 12.33 1.53
CA ARG A 21 -18.65 12.00 0.10
C ARG A 21 -17.82 10.75 -0.14
N LEU A 22 -16.71 10.61 0.56
CA LEU A 22 -15.86 9.43 0.47
C LEU A 22 -16.62 8.18 0.93
N GLN A 23 -17.34 8.27 2.05
CA GLN A 23 -18.15 7.17 2.56
C GLN A 23 -19.24 6.76 1.56
N GLN A 24 -19.95 7.71 0.97
CA GLN A 24 -20.94 7.44 -0.10
C GLN A 24 -20.32 6.72 -1.29
N CYS A 25 -19.11 7.11 -1.73
CA CYS A 25 -18.41 6.44 -2.81
C CYS A 25 -18.04 5.00 -2.48
N ILE A 26 -17.56 4.73 -1.25
CA ILE A 26 -17.25 3.39 -0.77
C ILE A 26 -18.51 2.51 -0.80
N GLU A 27 -19.60 2.99 -0.23
CA GLU A 27 -20.88 2.26 -0.16
C GLU A 27 -21.43 1.97 -1.56
N HIS A 28 -21.45 2.99 -2.43
CA HIS A 28 -21.95 2.85 -3.80
C HIS A 28 -21.17 1.83 -4.64
N THR A 29 -19.88 1.66 -4.37
CA THR A 29 -19.00 0.76 -5.12
C THR A 29 -18.69 -0.56 -4.39
N SER A 30 -19.26 -0.77 -3.21
CA SER A 30 -18.96 -1.92 -2.34
C SER A 30 -19.18 -3.29 -2.99
N GLN A 31 -20.17 -3.39 -3.89
CA GLN A 31 -20.52 -4.63 -4.60
C GLN A 31 -19.72 -4.84 -5.89
N ASN A 32 -18.87 -3.88 -6.28
CA ASN A 32 -18.03 -4.04 -7.46
C ASN A 32 -16.94 -5.09 -7.20
N SER A 33 -16.67 -5.93 -8.18
CA SER A 33 -15.77 -7.09 -8.09
C SER A 33 -14.53 -6.98 -9.00
N GLY A 34 -14.41 -5.89 -9.75
CA GLY A 34 -13.26 -5.64 -10.63
C GLY A 34 -12.07 -5.03 -9.87
N MET A 35 -11.35 -4.15 -10.53
CA MET A 35 -10.20 -3.47 -9.94
C MET A 35 -10.60 -2.69 -8.68
N THR A 36 -9.76 -2.69 -7.66
CA THR A 36 -9.90 -1.81 -6.49
C THR A 36 -9.00 -0.59 -6.63
N LEU A 37 -9.60 0.60 -6.61
CA LEU A 37 -8.89 1.87 -6.51
C LEU A 37 -8.82 2.28 -5.05
N VAL A 38 -7.61 2.47 -4.53
CA VAL A 38 -7.38 2.92 -3.15
C VAL A 38 -6.76 4.32 -3.17
N LEU A 39 -7.38 5.29 -2.53
CA LEU A 39 -6.80 6.62 -2.32
C LEU A 39 -6.18 6.71 -0.93
N ALA A 40 -4.90 7.11 -0.88
CA ALA A 40 -4.21 7.43 0.37
C ALA A 40 -4.40 8.93 0.67
N LEU A 41 -5.21 9.25 1.69
CA LEU A 41 -5.55 10.62 2.07
C LEU A 41 -5.13 10.90 3.52
N SER A 42 -4.39 11.99 3.75
CA SER A 42 -3.78 12.27 5.08
C SER A 42 -3.01 11.06 5.62
N TYR A 43 -2.37 10.29 4.73
CA TYR A 43 -1.66 9.07 5.03
C TYR A 43 -0.17 9.32 5.23
N SER A 44 0.41 8.60 6.17
CA SER A 44 1.86 8.37 6.26
C SER A 44 2.15 7.05 6.96
N SER A 45 3.26 6.39 6.60
CA SER A 45 3.65 5.12 7.22
C SER A 45 3.92 5.26 8.72
N HIS A 46 4.50 6.38 9.17
CA HIS A 46 4.69 6.61 10.60
C HIS A 46 3.35 6.70 11.35
N TRP A 47 2.34 7.37 10.80
CA TRP A 47 1.00 7.38 11.38
C TRP A 47 0.43 5.96 11.43
N GLU A 48 0.47 5.24 10.33
CA GLU A 48 -0.09 3.90 10.21
C GLU A 48 0.54 2.92 11.20
N LEU A 49 1.86 2.86 11.24
CA LEU A 49 2.61 2.01 12.18
C LEU A 49 2.31 2.38 13.65
N THR A 50 2.18 3.69 13.94
CA THR A 50 1.79 4.15 15.28
C THR A 50 0.39 3.65 15.64
N GLN A 51 -0.59 3.70 14.70
CA GLN A 51 -1.94 3.18 14.97
C GLN A 51 -1.94 1.66 15.13
N ALA A 52 -1.21 0.91 14.31
CA ALA A 52 -1.05 -0.53 14.45
C ALA A 52 -0.44 -0.89 15.81
N THR A 53 0.63 -0.22 16.21
CA THR A 53 1.28 -0.41 17.52
C THR A 53 0.32 -0.15 18.67
N ARG A 54 -0.50 0.91 18.60
CA ARG A 54 -1.51 1.19 19.65
C ARG A 54 -2.56 0.09 19.74
N LYS A 55 -3.04 -0.42 18.60
CA LYS A 55 -4.01 -1.53 18.57
C LYS A 55 -3.43 -2.78 19.20
N ILE A 56 -2.20 -3.16 18.83
CA ILE A 56 -1.48 -4.33 19.36
C ILE A 56 -1.27 -4.18 20.86
N ALA A 57 -0.76 -3.02 21.33
CA ALA A 57 -0.56 -2.76 22.75
C ALA A 57 -1.87 -2.85 23.56
N ALA A 58 -2.99 -2.40 22.98
CA ALA A 58 -4.31 -2.55 23.63
C ALA A 58 -4.75 -4.00 23.73
N LEU A 59 -4.47 -4.86 22.74
CA LEU A 59 -4.75 -6.30 22.78
C LEU A 59 -3.90 -6.99 23.86
N VAL A 60 -2.63 -6.64 23.97
CA VAL A 60 -1.73 -7.16 25.02
C VAL A 60 -2.24 -6.75 26.40
N ALA A 61 -2.58 -5.48 26.61
CA ALA A 61 -3.12 -5.00 27.89
C ALA A 61 -4.45 -5.67 28.29
N GLN A 62 -5.23 -6.13 27.31
CA GLN A 62 -6.48 -6.88 27.52
C GLN A 62 -6.25 -8.40 27.70
N GLY A 63 -5.02 -8.88 27.65
CA GLY A 63 -4.70 -10.31 27.69
C GLY A 63 -5.18 -11.12 26.47
N LYS A 64 -5.48 -10.44 25.34
CA LYS A 64 -5.92 -11.08 24.09
C LYS A 64 -4.78 -11.47 23.17
N LEU A 65 -3.59 -10.96 23.41
CA LEU A 65 -2.37 -11.24 22.68
C LEU A 65 -1.21 -11.30 23.66
N SER A 66 -0.32 -12.29 23.53
CA SER A 66 0.94 -12.32 24.27
C SER A 66 2.00 -11.49 23.56
N VAL A 67 2.92 -10.90 24.30
CA VAL A 67 4.03 -10.12 23.72
C VAL A 67 4.91 -11.02 22.85
N GLU A 68 5.06 -12.28 23.24
CA GLU A 68 5.87 -13.29 22.53
C GLU A 68 5.26 -13.71 21.19
N ASP A 69 3.95 -13.50 21.00
CA ASP A 69 3.22 -13.82 19.76
C ASP A 69 3.18 -12.65 18.76
N ILE A 70 3.85 -11.52 19.08
CA ILE A 70 3.93 -10.37 18.17
C ILE A 70 4.99 -10.64 17.11
N GLU A 71 4.53 -10.94 15.89
CA GLU A 71 5.36 -11.19 14.73
C GLU A 71 5.11 -10.13 13.62
N ALA A 72 5.81 -10.25 12.49
CA ALA A 72 5.62 -9.35 11.34
C ALA A 72 4.18 -9.40 10.79
N ASP A 73 3.58 -10.58 10.78
CA ASP A 73 2.18 -10.78 10.34
C ASP A 73 1.21 -10.09 11.30
N THR A 74 1.46 -10.16 12.62
CA THR A 74 0.66 -9.42 13.60
C THR A 74 0.64 -7.91 13.31
N ILE A 75 1.81 -7.33 12.94
CA ILE A 75 1.88 -5.92 12.56
C ILE A 75 1.07 -5.69 11.29
N SER A 76 1.27 -6.51 10.25
CA SER A 76 0.62 -6.40 8.95
C SER A 76 -0.91 -6.45 9.07
N GLU A 77 -1.45 -7.33 9.89
CA GLU A 77 -2.89 -7.48 10.16
C GLU A 77 -3.52 -6.26 10.84
N HIS A 78 -2.71 -5.47 11.56
CA HIS A 78 -3.20 -4.29 12.27
C HIS A 78 -2.95 -2.97 11.54
N LEU A 79 -2.28 -3.01 10.37
CA LEU A 79 -2.13 -1.84 9.51
C LEU A 79 -3.49 -1.38 8.95
N ALA A 80 -3.59 -0.10 8.59
CA ALA A 80 -4.77 0.43 7.92
C ALA A 80 -4.92 -0.12 6.48
N THR A 81 -3.84 -0.64 5.93
CA THR A 81 -3.72 -1.24 4.59
C THR A 81 -3.93 -2.76 4.57
N ASN A 82 -4.28 -3.39 5.69
CA ASN A 82 -4.40 -4.85 5.81
C ASN A 82 -5.41 -5.51 4.83
N PHE A 83 -6.32 -4.72 4.25
CA PHE A 83 -7.34 -5.19 3.29
C PHE A 83 -6.81 -5.34 1.85
N MET A 84 -5.61 -4.88 1.58
CA MET A 84 -5.00 -4.91 0.25
C MET A 84 -3.65 -5.65 0.27
N PRO A 85 -3.21 -6.26 -0.85
CA PRO A 85 -1.89 -6.87 -0.94
C PRO A 85 -0.79 -5.80 -0.90
N ASN A 86 0.42 -6.22 -0.54
CA ASN A 86 1.60 -5.38 -0.69
C ASN A 86 1.80 -5.02 -2.17
N PRO A 87 2.24 -3.80 -2.49
CA PRO A 87 2.42 -3.38 -3.88
C PRO A 87 3.60 -4.13 -4.52
N ASP A 88 3.39 -4.61 -5.74
CA ASP A 88 4.45 -5.19 -6.57
C ASP A 88 5.34 -4.11 -7.19
N LEU A 89 4.74 -2.99 -7.58
CA LEU A 89 5.39 -1.86 -8.22
C LEU A 89 4.94 -0.56 -7.57
N LEU A 90 5.92 0.26 -7.17
CA LEU A 90 5.70 1.64 -6.74
C LEU A 90 6.27 2.57 -7.80
N ILE A 91 5.40 3.41 -8.39
CA ILE A 91 5.80 4.44 -9.36
C ILE A 91 5.82 5.78 -8.65
N ARG A 92 6.98 6.46 -8.69
CA ARG A 92 7.09 7.84 -8.20
C ARG A 92 7.44 8.78 -9.35
N THR A 93 6.56 9.73 -9.56
CA THR A 93 6.67 10.80 -10.56
C THR A 93 7.35 12.03 -9.98
N GLY A 94 7.81 12.97 -10.84
CA GLY A 94 8.32 14.28 -10.45
C GLY A 94 9.78 14.32 -10.05
N GLY A 95 10.61 13.34 -10.47
CA GLY A 95 12.08 13.36 -10.35
C GLY A 95 12.65 13.12 -8.95
N GLU A 96 11.81 12.82 -7.97
CA GLU A 96 12.23 12.62 -6.58
C GLU A 96 12.58 11.15 -6.29
N LEU A 97 13.79 10.88 -5.80
CA LEU A 97 14.31 9.54 -5.54
C LEU A 97 14.15 9.09 -4.06
N ARG A 98 12.99 9.30 -3.48
CA ARG A 98 12.69 8.96 -2.08
C ARG A 98 11.25 8.50 -1.90
N LEU A 99 10.96 7.69 -0.90
CA LEU A 99 9.60 7.19 -0.59
C LEU A 99 8.75 8.20 0.19
N SER A 100 9.36 9.16 0.86
CA SER A 100 8.70 10.23 1.62
C SER A 100 7.63 9.73 2.59
N ASN A 101 7.98 8.72 3.40
CA ASN A 101 7.07 8.18 4.43
C ASN A 101 5.78 7.57 3.85
N TYR A 102 5.85 7.00 2.64
CA TYR A 102 4.72 6.37 1.96
C TYR A 102 4.92 4.86 1.85
N LEU A 103 3.98 4.06 2.38
CA LEU A 103 3.91 2.60 2.35
C LEU A 103 5.24 1.89 2.70
N LEU A 104 6.00 2.40 3.72
CA LEU A 104 7.34 1.90 4.03
C LEU A 104 7.35 0.41 4.41
N TRP A 105 6.36 -0.05 5.18
CA TRP A 105 6.22 -1.45 5.55
C TRP A 105 5.88 -2.32 4.34
N GLN A 106 4.90 -1.90 3.58
CA GLN A 106 4.35 -2.65 2.46
C GLN A 106 5.30 -2.71 1.26
N CYS A 107 6.15 -1.68 1.08
CA CYS A 107 7.09 -1.59 -0.04
C CYS A 107 8.43 -2.30 0.20
N ALA A 108 8.58 -3.08 1.28
CA ALA A 108 9.84 -3.74 1.62
C ALA A 108 10.42 -4.62 0.48
N TYR A 109 9.55 -5.17 -0.37
CA TYR A 109 9.93 -6.00 -1.53
C TYR A 109 9.33 -5.51 -2.85
N SER A 110 8.83 -4.26 -2.87
CA SER A 110 8.30 -3.66 -4.09
C SER A 110 9.42 -3.27 -5.05
N GLU A 111 9.16 -3.42 -6.33
CA GLU A 111 9.98 -2.78 -7.36
C GLU A 111 9.69 -1.29 -7.39
N LEU A 112 10.73 -0.47 -7.51
CA LEU A 112 10.61 0.98 -7.51
C LEU A 112 10.89 1.52 -8.91
N TYR A 113 9.99 2.34 -9.44
CA TYR A 113 10.16 3.05 -10.70
C TYR A 113 10.07 4.55 -10.43
N PHE A 114 11.11 5.29 -10.77
CA PHE A 114 11.18 6.73 -10.62
C PHE A 114 11.22 7.37 -12.01
N CYS A 115 10.46 8.44 -12.24
CA CYS A 115 10.50 9.20 -13.47
C CYS A 115 10.40 10.72 -13.22
N ASP A 116 10.98 11.50 -14.12
CA ASP A 116 10.99 12.96 -14.05
C ASP A 116 9.64 13.59 -14.42
N THR A 117 8.79 12.84 -15.12
CA THR A 117 7.46 13.30 -15.55
C THR A 117 6.61 13.69 -14.34
N PHE A 118 6.06 14.89 -14.32
CA PHE A 118 5.15 15.34 -13.29
C PHE A 118 3.80 14.62 -13.37
N TRP A 119 3.14 14.43 -12.22
CA TRP A 119 1.88 13.69 -12.15
C TRP A 119 0.80 14.14 -13.16
N PRO A 120 0.57 15.44 -13.41
CA PRO A 120 -0.40 15.87 -14.43
C PRO A 120 -0.10 15.40 -15.86
N ASP A 121 1.18 15.15 -16.15
CA ASP A 121 1.67 14.74 -17.48
C ASP A 121 1.94 13.24 -17.57
N PHE A 122 1.88 12.51 -16.44
CA PHE A 122 2.02 11.07 -16.39
C PHE A 122 0.75 10.40 -16.94
N ARG A 123 0.81 9.96 -18.19
CA ARG A 123 -0.30 9.38 -18.96
C ARG A 123 -0.02 7.92 -19.33
N GLU A 124 -0.84 7.38 -20.19
CA GLU A 124 -0.81 5.97 -20.61
C GLU A 124 0.59 5.55 -21.11
N GLU A 125 1.23 6.37 -21.94
CA GLU A 125 2.57 6.06 -22.47
C GLU A 125 3.61 5.90 -21.36
N GLU A 126 3.64 6.83 -20.40
CA GLU A 126 4.56 6.79 -19.26
C GLU A 126 4.25 5.61 -18.33
N PHE A 127 2.96 5.33 -18.13
CA PHE A 127 2.53 4.17 -17.37
C PHE A 127 2.97 2.86 -18.05
N CYS A 128 2.79 2.74 -19.36
CA CYS A 128 3.24 1.56 -20.13
C CYS A 128 4.76 1.37 -20.04
N LYS A 129 5.54 2.46 -20.07
CA LYS A 129 7.01 2.40 -19.86
C LYS A 129 7.36 1.80 -18.50
N ALA A 130 6.68 2.25 -17.43
CA ALA A 130 6.89 1.73 -16.08
C ALA A 130 6.54 0.23 -15.96
N ILE A 131 5.45 -0.21 -16.59
CA ILE A 131 5.06 -1.63 -16.63
C ILE A 131 6.05 -2.45 -17.44
N PHE A 132 6.51 -1.95 -18.57
CA PHE A 132 7.50 -2.64 -19.40
C PHE A 132 8.83 -2.81 -18.65
N ASP A 133 9.31 -1.75 -17.98
CA ASP A 133 10.50 -1.83 -17.14
C ASP A 133 10.34 -2.87 -16.01
N PHE A 134 9.20 -2.85 -15.32
CA PHE A 134 8.88 -3.84 -14.29
C PHE A 134 8.92 -5.28 -14.82
N GLN A 135 8.38 -5.53 -16.01
CA GLN A 135 8.35 -6.86 -16.63
C GLN A 135 9.75 -7.41 -16.99
N GLN A 136 10.74 -6.53 -17.17
CA GLN A 136 12.12 -6.93 -17.46
C GLN A 136 12.92 -7.30 -16.20
N ARG A 137 12.40 -7.00 -15.02
CA ARG A 137 13.11 -7.24 -13.75
C ARG A 137 12.92 -8.66 -13.24
N GLU A 138 13.98 -9.23 -12.69
CA GLU A 138 13.92 -10.49 -11.96
C GLU A 138 13.55 -10.22 -10.49
N ARG A 139 12.38 -10.66 -10.05
CA ARG A 139 11.94 -10.50 -8.66
C ARG A 139 12.52 -11.60 -7.78
N ARG A 140 13.40 -11.22 -6.87
CA ARG A 140 14.18 -12.18 -6.05
C ARG A 140 13.67 -12.34 -4.61
N PHE A 141 12.90 -11.41 -4.09
CA PHE A 141 12.37 -11.43 -2.71
C PHE A 141 13.45 -11.75 -1.67
N GLY A 142 14.63 -11.12 -1.80
CA GLY A 142 15.79 -11.39 -0.94
C GLY A 142 16.56 -12.70 -1.22
N LYS A 143 16.19 -13.46 -2.25
CA LYS A 143 16.90 -14.69 -2.68
C LYS A 143 17.94 -14.38 -3.75
N THR A 144 18.87 -15.33 -4.00
CA THR A 144 19.76 -15.26 -5.17
C THR A 144 19.02 -15.73 -6.44
N SER A 145 19.51 -15.35 -7.64
CA SER A 145 18.95 -15.82 -8.92
C SER A 145 18.90 -17.36 -9.02
N GLU A 146 19.90 -18.05 -8.49
CA GLU A 146 19.96 -19.52 -8.44
C GLU A 146 18.84 -20.11 -7.55
N GLN A 147 18.55 -19.47 -6.41
CA GLN A 147 17.48 -19.91 -5.50
C GLN A 147 16.09 -19.70 -6.12
N VAL A 148 15.90 -18.62 -6.90
CA VAL A 148 14.64 -18.36 -7.61
C VAL A 148 14.43 -19.40 -8.71
N SER A 149 15.47 -19.70 -9.52
CA SER A 149 15.42 -20.70 -10.60
C SER A 149 15.08 -22.10 -10.10
N ASN A 150 15.54 -22.48 -8.90
CA ASN A 150 15.25 -23.77 -8.27
C ASN A 150 13.85 -23.87 -7.63
N SER A 151 13.17 -22.75 -7.42
CA SER A 151 11.79 -22.70 -6.85
C SER A 151 10.69 -22.83 -7.92
N ILE A 152 11.05 -22.78 -9.22
CA ILE A 152 10.14 -22.86 -10.38
C ILE A 152 10.09 -24.29 -10.98
N LYS A 153 10.88 -25.21 -10.43
CA LYS A 153 10.81 -26.64 -10.75
C LYS A 153 9.98 -27.37 -9.71
#